data_8c7a7fa98e15309c0032e7c90c578b40
#
_entry.id   8c7a7fa98e15309c0032e7c90c578b40
#
_cell.length_a   1.000
_cell.length_b   1.000
_cell.length_c   1.000
_cell.angle_alpha   90.00
_cell.angle_beta   90.00
_cell.angle_gamma   90.00
#
_symmetry.space_group_name_H-M   'P 1'
#
loop_
_entity.id
_entity.type
_entity.pdbx_description
1 polymer ?
#
loop_
_entity_poly.entity_id
_entity_poly.type
_entity_poly.pdbx_seq_one_letter_code
_entity_poly.pdbx_strand_id
1 'polypeptide(L)'
;MINHYWKLAVVALVSLVAISCEKNSYDLVAIKDTSVVTFSIENTDDKTISFSSTADWTLAYDADWFTVTPSSGVAGDNVTVTVSFTDQENNVARSSKVVITANQRTAEFHVRQDEIVYAEGIELQGTHYMLVGYTNKLTVAKTPTNGKLPAALTFASSNNEVAKVDDKGVVTAVALGEAVITATCGELTAQFQVNVVDTYVTDGANRTYTFADLAAIEYSGIVKQDGAYVITREWTLAETDILTLGDAKRVVFNNEVRMNVEGMLDLVASKQVVFEAAATAIPEPVLFGGDVEGAGVIKNVKFDGVTLRYFGAKALTIENCVFTGVTDSESCISLGGIGLVTVSECEFKENSYPAISGAANITTPLIFKNNNLYKNSATANNKPQINVTVAGDGVCQILNNKVVGPAENTTCGGIAVSNMVNLAGANKVEIIGNEVSDCRYGITLYGPMTGVINDNILKNNKYDSNPMSGGSGVSLYGVTGAQYVYMSGHHIEGHLWGITNIGSGLNGPQLNMGNLTEGENYNPGGNVFKDNGNGGVLYDLYNNCALDVMAQGNTWNVAVQDEASIEEVIVHKNDNSSYGTVTFMPAAK
;
A
#
# COMPACT_ATOMS: atom_id res chain seq x y z
N MET A 1 3.22 -13.56 23.12
CA MET A 1 2.86 -13.25 24.52
C MET A 1 1.64 -14.08 24.87
N ILE A 2 1.68 -14.76 25.97
CA ILE A 2 0.94 -15.97 26.33
C ILE A 2 -0.49 -15.60 26.74
N ASN A 3 -1.47 -16.11 26.00
CA ASN A 3 -2.88 -16.05 26.37
C ASN A 3 -3.19 -17.13 27.43
N HIS A 4 -3.55 -16.73 28.62
CA HIS A 4 -4.07 -17.63 29.65
C HIS A 4 -5.61 -17.66 29.55
N TYR A 5 -6.11 -18.72 28.94
CA TYR A 5 -7.51 -19.10 29.08
C TYR A 5 -7.68 -19.92 30.39
N TRP A 6 -8.37 -19.36 31.35
CA TRP A 6 -8.86 -20.12 32.50
C TRP A 6 -10.22 -20.73 32.14
N LYS A 7 -10.21 -22.01 31.82
CA LYS A 7 -11.43 -22.81 31.80
C LYS A 7 -11.72 -23.27 33.22
N LEU A 8 -12.79 -22.78 33.83
CA LEU A 8 -13.36 -23.37 35.02
C LEU A 8 -13.99 -24.72 34.63
N ALA A 9 -13.32 -25.81 35.00
CA ALA A 9 -13.89 -27.15 34.94
C ALA A 9 -14.73 -27.35 36.21
N VAL A 10 -16.03 -27.50 36.04
CA VAL A 10 -16.91 -28.02 37.11
C VAL A 10 -16.68 -29.53 37.21
N VAL A 11 -15.97 -29.94 38.27
CA VAL A 11 -15.83 -31.36 38.58
C VAL A 11 -17.02 -31.74 39.48
N ALA A 12 -17.97 -32.46 38.90
CA ALA A 12 -18.99 -33.15 39.67
C ALA A 12 -18.36 -34.43 40.27
N LEU A 13 -18.08 -34.38 41.55
CA LEU A 13 -17.63 -35.58 42.29
C LEU A 13 -18.87 -36.38 42.69
N VAL A 14 -19.17 -37.45 41.90
CA VAL A 14 -20.12 -38.49 42.34
C VAL A 14 -19.34 -39.52 43.13
N SER A 15 -19.44 -39.50 44.47
CA SER A 15 -18.94 -40.57 45.34
C SER A 15 -19.98 -41.69 45.42
N LEU A 16 -19.76 -42.77 44.65
CA LEU A 16 -20.45 -44.04 44.92
C LEU A 16 -19.80 -44.71 46.16
N VAL A 17 -20.50 -44.74 47.25
CA VAL A 17 -20.17 -45.62 48.39
C VAL A 17 -21.06 -46.87 48.29
N ALA A 18 -20.48 -48.02 47.94
CA ALA A 18 -21.12 -49.30 48.05
C ALA A 18 -21.10 -49.71 49.55
N ILE A 19 -22.25 -49.85 50.16
CA ILE A 19 -22.40 -50.38 51.53
C ILE A 19 -23.07 -51.73 51.47
N SER A 20 -22.43 -52.73 52.07
CA SER A 20 -22.99 -54.04 52.37
C SER A 20 -24.15 -53.94 53.35
N CYS A 21 -25.14 -54.78 53.13
CA CYS A 21 -26.38 -54.86 53.86
C CYS A 21 -26.16 -55.20 55.34
N GLU A 22 -26.41 -54.19 56.21
CA GLU A 22 -26.97 -54.44 57.57
C GLU A 22 -28.10 -53.42 57.80
N LYS A 23 -29.23 -53.90 58.28
CA LYS A 23 -30.45 -53.14 58.51
C LYS A 23 -30.24 -52.22 59.71
N ASN A 24 -29.55 -51.11 59.53
CA ASN A 24 -29.61 -49.94 60.39
C ASN A 24 -30.26 -48.81 59.58
N SER A 25 -31.39 -48.32 60.04
CA SER A 25 -32.01 -47.10 59.46
C SER A 25 -31.06 -45.92 59.70
N TYR A 26 -30.20 -45.65 58.74
CA TYR A 26 -29.39 -44.44 58.84
C TYR A 26 -30.25 -43.23 58.48
N ASP A 27 -30.21 -42.22 59.31
CA ASP A 27 -30.80 -40.90 58.97
C ASP A 27 -30.12 -40.40 57.69
N LEU A 28 -30.93 -39.98 56.71
CA LEU A 28 -30.48 -39.45 55.45
C LEU A 28 -31.12 -38.10 55.18
N VAL A 29 -30.31 -37.13 54.74
CA VAL A 29 -30.80 -35.90 54.12
C VAL A 29 -30.10 -35.79 52.76
N ALA A 30 -30.86 -35.63 51.70
CA ALA A 30 -30.32 -35.62 50.35
C ALA A 30 -31.07 -34.61 49.47
N ILE A 31 -30.34 -33.73 48.83
CA ILE A 31 -30.90 -32.78 47.85
C ILE A 31 -31.23 -33.55 46.58
N LYS A 32 -32.45 -33.29 46.06
CA LYS A 32 -32.99 -33.98 44.89
C LYS A 32 -32.79 -33.25 43.59
N ASP A 33 -32.66 -31.90 43.68
CA ASP A 33 -32.58 -31.00 42.53
C ASP A 33 -31.18 -30.40 42.39
N THR A 34 -31.09 -29.17 41.91
CA THR A 34 -29.83 -28.39 41.88
C THR A 34 -29.35 -28.05 43.29
N SER A 35 -28.07 -28.17 43.57
CA SER A 35 -27.45 -27.72 44.81
C SER A 35 -27.09 -26.22 44.79
N VAL A 36 -27.47 -25.49 43.77
CA VAL A 36 -27.22 -24.04 43.64
C VAL A 36 -28.45 -23.34 43.07
N VAL A 37 -28.90 -22.30 43.73
CA VAL A 37 -29.88 -21.34 43.22
C VAL A 37 -29.21 -20.01 43.00
N THR A 38 -29.50 -19.37 41.84
CA THR A 38 -28.83 -18.13 41.43
C THR A 38 -29.87 -17.00 41.28
N PHE A 39 -29.56 -15.86 41.86
CA PHE A 39 -30.28 -14.59 41.72
C PHE A 39 -29.43 -13.54 41.06
N SER A 40 -30.04 -12.49 40.61
CA SER A 40 -29.43 -11.20 40.27
C SER A 40 -30.47 -10.12 40.48
N ILE A 41 -30.10 -8.84 40.42
CA ILE A 41 -31.06 -7.73 40.55
C ILE A 41 -32.15 -7.72 39.47
N GLU A 42 -31.99 -8.50 38.39
CA GLU A 42 -32.96 -8.67 37.31
C GLU A 42 -33.66 -10.04 37.30
N ASN A 43 -33.21 -10.97 38.14
CA ASN A 43 -33.80 -12.31 38.29
C ASN A 43 -34.04 -12.56 39.78
N THR A 44 -35.07 -11.95 40.29
CA THR A 44 -35.41 -11.89 41.71
C THR A 44 -36.52 -12.84 42.15
N ASP A 45 -37.13 -13.57 41.20
CA ASP A 45 -38.21 -14.51 41.47
C ASP A 45 -37.82 -15.59 42.47
N ASP A 46 -38.72 -15.96 43.37
CA ASP A 46 -38.55 -17.04 44.33
C ASP A 46 -38.11 -18.34 43.66
N LYS A 47 -37.13 -19.03 44.24
CA LYS A 47 -36.61 -20.33 43.79
C LYS A 47 -36.97 -21.41 44.82
N THR A 48 -37.10 -22.64 44.37
CA THR A 48 -37.40 -23.76 45.26
C THR A 48 -36.24 -24.76 45.26
N ILE A 49 -35.98 -25.34 46.40
CA ILE A 49 -35.07 -26.49 46.60
C ILE A 49 -35.86 -27.65 47.17
N SER A 50 -35.74 -28.80 46.55
CA SER A 50 -36.36 -30.06 47.03
C SER A 50 -35.30 -30.97 47.57
N PHE A 51 -35.60 -31.61 48.72
CA PHE A 51 -34.77 -32.59 49.35
C PHE A 51 -35.60 -33.69 50.03
N SER A 52 -34.98 -34.77 50.39
CA SER A 52 -35.56 -35.82 51.25
C SER A 52 -34.90 -35.78 52.62
N SER A 53 -35.66 -36.05 53.67
CA SER A 53 -35.15 -36.20 55.02
C SER A 53 -35.88 -37.33 55.73
N THR A 54 -35.17 -38.22 56.38
CA THR A 54 -35.71 -39.35 57.18
C THR A 54 -36.01 -38.96 58.62
N ALA A 55 -35.66 -37.74 59.06
CA ALA A 55 -35.90 -37.22 60.38
C ALA A 55 -36.37 -35.73 60.28
N ASP A 56 -36.84 -35.17 61.36
CA ASP A 56 -37.13 -33.77 61.48
C ASP A 56 -35.85 -32.94 61.20
N TRP A 57 -36.02 -31.85 60.49
CA TRP A 57 -34.90 -31.09 59.92
C TRP A 57 -34.99 -29.62 60.30
N THR A 58 -33.80 -28.96 60.27
CA THR A 58 -33.66 -27.51 60.43
C THR A 58 -32.70 -26.97 59.38
N LEU A 59 -32.86 -25.70 59.02
CA LEU A 59 -31.95 -24.96 58.18
C LEU A 59 -31.14 -23.94 58.98
N ALA A 60 -29.86 -23.80 58.61
CA ALA A 60 -28.98 -22.75 59.11
C ALA A 60 -28.19 -22.14 57.96
N TYR A 61 -28.14 -20.80 57.97
CA TYR A 61 -27.32 -20.00 57.04
C TYR A 61 -26.96 -18.66 57.71
N ASP A 62 -25.87 -18.06 57.24
CA ASP A 62 -25.39 -16.78 57.74
C ASP A 62 -25.37 -15.79 56.56
N ALA A 63 -26.57 -15.28 56.27
CA ALA A 63 -26.77 -14.25 55.23
C ALA A 63 -28.08 -13.50 55.46
N ASP A 64 -28.09 -12.23 55.21
CA ASP A 64 -29.22 -11.29 55.39
C ASP A 64 -29.90 -10.89 54.06
N TRP A 65 -29.34 -11.30 52.94
CA TRP A 65 -29.74 -10.91 51.59
C TRP A 65 -30.69 -11.92 50.87
N PHE A 66 -31.05 -13.01 51.57
CA PHE A 66 -32.11 -13.93 51.17
C PHE A 66 -32.74 -14.57 52.41
N THR A 67 -33.91 -15.13 52.22
CA THR A 67 -34.58 -15.95 53.24
C THR A 67 -34.91 -17.33 52.69
N VAL A 68 -34.99 -18.32 53.59
CA VAL A 68 -35.41 -19.69 53.22
C VAL A 68 -36.58 -20.09 54.08
N THR A 69 -37.71 -20.45 53.47
CA THR A 69 -38.96 -20.77 54.18
C THR A 69 -39.54 -22.09 53.64
N PRO A 70 -39.93 -23.02 54.54
CA PRO A 70 -39.79 -22.97 56.03
C PRO A 70 -38.35 -23.26 56.46
N SER A 71 -37.99 -22.78 57.67
CA SER A 71 -36.64 -23.01 58.26
C SER A 71 -36.50 -24.34 59.02
N SER A 72 -37.62 -25.06 59.21
CA SER A 72 -37.66 -26.40 59.85
C SER A 72 -38.92 -27.15 59.40
N GLY A 73 -38.89 -28.47 59.57
CA GLY A 73 -40.02 -29.32 59.22
C GLY A 73 -39.82 -30.77 59.68
N VAL A 74 -40.81 -31.62 59.36
CA VAL A 74 -40.80 -33.06 59.69
C VAL A 74 -40.19 -33.87 58.58
N ALA A 75 -39.84 -35.11 58.86
CA ALA A 75 -39.39 -36.09 57.86
C ALA A 75 -40.32 -36.15 56.66
N GLY A 76 -39.73 -36.28 55.45
CA GLY A 76 -40.50 -36.39 54.20
C GLY A 76 -39.61 -36.76 53.02
N ASP A 77 -40.16 -37.49 52.06
CA ASP A 77 -39.44 -37.91 50.85
C ASP A 77 -39.32 -36.80 49.81
N ASN A 78 -40.13 -35.75 49.92
CA ASN A 78 -40.15 -34.63 48.99
C ASN A 78 -40.48 -33.31 49.76
N VAL A 79 -39.49 -32.87 50.53
CA VAL A 79 -39.58 -31.59 51.24
C VAL A 79 -39.16 -30.48 50.28
N THR A 80 -39.94 -29.39 50.19
CA THR A 80 -39.62 -28.23 49.37
C THR A 80 -39.50 -27.00 50.27
N VAL A 81 -38.43 -26.26 50.08
CA VAL A 81 -38.22 -24.92 50.68
C VAL A 81 -38.14 -23.87 49.60
N THR A 82 -38.64 -22.68 49.91
CA THR A 82 -38.58 -21.52 49.01
C THR A 82 -37.44 -20.61 49.46
N VAL A 83 -36.61 -20.22 48.53
CA VAL A 83 -35.53 -19.23 48.71
C VAL A 83 -36.02 -17.94 48.07
N SER A 84 -36.17 -16.89 48.88
CA SER A 84 -36.61 -15.57 48.44
C SER A 84 -35.47 -14.57 48.54
N PHE A 85 -35.22 -13.84 47.48
CA PHE A 85 -34.17 -12.83 47.39
C PHE A 85 -34.66 -11.51 48.00
N THR A 86 -33.98 -10.99 49.03
CA THR A 86 -34.44 -9.82 49.81
C THR A 86 -33.66 -8.54 49.55
N ASP A 87 -32.45 -8.62 49.07
CA ASP A 87 -31.58 -7.46 48.78
C ASP A 87 -31.49 -7.16 47.28
N GLN A 88 -32.64 -6.78 46.68
CA GLN A 88 -32.82 -6.64 45.24
C GLN A 88 -32.16 -5.39 44.65
N GLU A 89 -31.73 -4.43 45.48
CA GLU A 89 -31.11 -3.17 45.04
C GLU A 89 -29.58 -3.27 44.97
N ASN A 90 -28.98 -4.27 45.59
CA ASN A 90 -27.54 -4.40 45.70
C ASN A 90 -26.96 -5.33 44.62
N ASN A 91 -26.29 -4.75 43.62
CA ASN A 91 -25.72 -5.48 42.48
C ASN A 91 -24.29 -5.95 42.77
N VAL A 92 -24.16 -7.05 43.54
CA VAL A 92 -22.86 -7.59 43.93
C VAL A 92 -22.81 -9.12 43.73
N ALA A 93 -21.64 -9.61 43.36
CA ALA A 93 -21.39 -11.05 43.31
C ALA A 93 -21.12 -11.59 44.72
N ARG A 94 -21.98 -12.49 45.20
CA ARG A 94 -21.83 -13.12 46.53
C ARG A 94 -22.46 -14.50 46.56
N SER A 95 -22.06 -15.33 47.54
CA SER A 95 -22.60 -16.67 47.72
C SER A 95 -22.65 -17.00 49.21
N SER A 96 -23.69 -17.70 49.61
CA SER A 96 -23.83 -18.24 50.97
C SER A 96 -24.26 -19.69 50.90
N LYS A 97 -23.86 -20.44 51.89
CA LYS A 97 -24.22 -21.84 52.10
C LYS A 97 -25.41 -21.97 53.04
N VAL A 98 -26.38 -22.76 52.64
CA VAL A 98 -27.50 -23.20 53.52
C VAL A 98 -27.28 -24.65 53.89
N VAL A 99 -27.23 -24.92 55.20
CA VAL A 99 -27.02 -26.27 55.74
C VAL A 99 -28.35 -26.82 56.26
N ILE A 100 -28.75 -27.95 55.73
CA ILE A 100 -29.91 -28.71 56.21
C ILE A 100 -29.36 -29.72 57.22
N THR A 101 -29.88 -29.73 58.44
CA THR A 101 -29.49 -30.66 59.48
C THR A 101 -30.69 -31.53 59.87
N ALA A 102 -30.52 -32.87 59.83
CA ALA A 102 -31.48 -33.87 60.28
C ALA A 102 -30.76 -34.83 61.20
N ASN A 103 -31.05 -34.80 62.52
CA ASN A 103 -30.29 -35.47 63.56
C ASN A 103 -28.77 -35.17 63.46
N GLN A 104 -27.95 -36.15 63.15
CA GLN A 104 -26.49 -36.02 63.02
C GLN A 104 -26.01 -35.96 61.56
N ARG A 105 -26.93 -35.79 60.60
CA ARG A 105 -26.62 -35.73 59.16
C ARG A 105 -26.89 -34.35 58.65
N THR A 106 -26.05 -33.93 57.68
CA THR A 106 -26.19 -32.66 57.01
C THR A 106 -26.15 -32.81 55.48
N ALA A 107 -26.92 -31.97 54.82
CA ALA A 107 -26.78 -31.71 53.39
C ALA A 107 -26.67 -30.20 53.18
N GLU A 108 -26.16 -29.74 52.07
CA GLU A 108 -26.00 -28.30 51.82
C GLU A 108 -26.33 -27.94 50.39
N PHE A 109 -26.86 -26.73 50.21
CA PHE A 109 -27.00 -26.09 48.96
C PHE A 109 -26.47 -24.66 49.03
N HIS A 110 -26.18 -24.06 47.88
CA HIS A 110 -25.68 -22.69 47.79
C HIS A 110 -26.72 -21.76 47.22
N VAL A 111 -26.82 -20.56 47.80
CA VAL A 111 -27.52 -19.43 47.24
C VAL A 111 -26.46 -18.45 46.74
N ARG A 112 -26.58 -18.09 45.48
CA ARG A 112 -25.62 -17.24 44.78
C ARG A 112 -26.37 -16.01 44.24
N GLN A 113 -25.75 -14.86 44.34
CA GLN A 113 -26.12 -13.67 43.57
C GLN A 113 -25.02 -13.41 42.55
N ASP A 114 -25.41 -13.27 41.28
CA ASP A 114 -24.51 -12.82 40.22
C ASP A 114 -24.64 -11.30 40.06
N GLU A 115 -23.52 -10.64 39.96
CA GLU A 115 -23.42 -9.25 39.59
C GLU A 115 -23.73 -9.07 38.11
N ILE A 116 -24.53 -8.04 37.77
CA ILE A 116 -24.73 -7.63 36.39
C ILE A 116 -23.70 -6.55 36.06
N VAL A 117 -22.76 -6.89 35.18
CA VAL A 117 -21.82 -5.91 34.65
C VAL A 117 -22.52 -5.15 33.54
N TYR A 118 -22.69 -3.83 33.70
CA TYR A 118 -23.22 -2.97 32.65
C TYR A 118 -22.10 -2.46 31.76
N ALA A 119 -22.44 -2.15 30.51
CA ALA A 119 -21.52 -1.48 29.59
C ALA A 119 -21.26 -0.05 30.07
N GLU A 120 -19.99 0.34 30.08
CA GLU A 120 -19.49 1.68 30.42
C GLU A 120 -19.24 2.52 29.16
N GLY A 121 -19.18 1.87 27.98
CA GLY A 121 -19.01 2.48 26.68
C GLY A 121 -19.63 1.65 25.56
N ILE A 122 -20.01 2.34 24.49
CA ILE A 122 -20.46 1.74 23.23
C ILE A 122 -19.69 2.33 22.05
N GLU A 123 -19.50 1.54 21.00
CA GLU A 123 -18.91 1.95 19.74
C GLU A 123 -19.75 1.39 18.59
N LEU A 124 -19.92 2.18 17.52
CA LEU A 124 -20.60 1.76 16.30
C LEU A 124 -19.58 1.25 15.29
N GLN A 125 -19.90 0.12 14.67
CA GLN A 125 -19.08 -0.50 13.64
C GLN A 125 -19.94 -0.82 12.41
N GLY A 126 -19.38 -0.58 11.22
CA GLY A 126 -20.07 -0.80 9.95
C GLY A 126 -19.22 -0.36 8.76
N THR A 127 -19.86 -0.13 7.63
CA THR A 127 -19.24 0.37 6.40
C THR A 127 -19.40 1.89 6.30
N HIS A 128 -18.29 2.61 6.21
CA HIS A 128 -18.27 4.08 6.11
C HIS A 128 -18.74 4.60 4.74
N TYR A 129 -18.49 3.86 3.66
CA TYR A 129 -18.85 4.25 2.31
C TYR A 129 -19.99 3.38 1.79
N MET A 130 -21.05 4.01 1.31
CA MET A 130 -22.24 3.32 0.82
C MET A 130 -22.67 3.88 -0.53
N LEU A 131 -23.06 3.01 -1.45
CA LEU A 131 -23.72 3.45 -2.69
C LEU A 131 -25.18 3.84 -2.43
N VAL A 132 -25.68 4.83 -3.16
CA VAL A 132 -27.08 5.23 -3.13
C VAL A 132 -28.01 4.01 -3.31
N GLY A 133 -29.01 3.87 -2.44
CA GLY A 133 -29.99 2.79 -2.46
C GLY A 133 -29.62 1.56 -1.66
N TYR A 134 -28.36 1.43 -1.19
CA TYR A 134 -27.93 0.28 -0.38
C TYR A 134 -28.14 0.49 1.11
N THR A 135 -28.10 -0.59 1.84
CA THR A 135 -28.30 -0.61 3.30
C THR A 135 -27.09 -1.25 3.99
N ASN A 136 -26.78 -0.74 5.19
CA ASN A 136 -25.74 -1.26 6.08
C ASN A 136 -26.27 -1.34 7.50
N LYS A 137 -26.15 -2.51 8.14
CA LYS A 137 -26.54 -2.68 9.52
C LYS A 137 -25.35 -2.38 10.44
N LEU A 138 -25.43 -1.34 11.23
CA LEU A 138 -24.44 -1.03 12.24
C LEU A 138 -24.49 -2.06 13.38
N THR A 139 -23.31 -2.48 13.84
CA THR A 139 -23.16 -3.29 15.05
C THR A 139 -22.68 -2.42 16.20
N VAL A 140 -23.10 -2.76 17.42
CA VAL A 140 -22.71 -2.03 18.63
C VAL A 140 -21.72 -2.88 19.40
N ALA A 141 -20.46 -2.47 19.43
CA ALA A 141 -19.46 -3.01 20.34
C ALA A 141 -19.62 -2.39 21.73
N LYS A 142 -19.33 -3.16 22.76
CA LYS A 142 -19.51 -2.75 24.16
C LYS A 142 -18.21 -2.87 24.93
N THR A 143 -18.01 -1.98 25.90
CA THR A 143 -16.91 -2.05 26.84
C THR A 143 -17.48 -2.08 28.26
N PRO A 144 -17.21 -3.16 29.06
CA PRO A 144 -16.61 -4.44 28.62
C PRO A 144 -17.51 -5.22 27.65
N THR A 145 -16.95 -6.13 26.85
CA THR A 145 -17.67 -6.86 25.80
C THR A 145 -18.84 -7.70 26.30
N ASN A 146 -18.75 -8.21 27.53
CA ASN A 146 -19.80 -8.96 28.21
C ASN A 146 -20.80 -8.04 28.95
N GLY A 147 -20.58 -6.71 28.92
CA GLY A 147 -21.44 -5.76 29.58
C GLY A 147 -22.86 -5.77 29.03
N LYS A 148 -23.87 -5.65 29.88
CA LYS A 148 -25.27 -5.46 29.50
C LYS A 148 -25.51 -4.00 29.15
N LEU A 149 -26.29 -3.72 28.12
CA LEU A 149 -26.67 -2.34 27.80
C LEU A 149 -27.59 -1.77 28.92
N PRO A 150 -27.33 -0.55 29.42
CA PRO A 150 -28.10 0.03 30.54
C PRO A 150 -29.52 0.45 30.15
N ALA A 151 -29.78 0.66 28.83
CA ALA A 151 -31.08 1.04 28.30
C ALA A 151 -31.27 0.47 26.88
N ALA A 152 -32.43 0.68 26.29
CA ALA A 152 -32.67 0.39 24.89
C ALA A 152 -31.88 1.34 24.01
N LEU A 153 -31.35 0.80 22.91
CA LEU A 153 -30.64 1.58 21.87
C LEU A 153 -31.65 2.38 21.05
N THR A 154 -31.28 3.63 20.78
CA THR A 154 -31.96 4.49 19.80
C THR A 154 -30.94 5.01 18.80
N PHE A 155 -31.37 5.24 17.56
CA PHE A 155 -30.51 5.71 16.48
C PHE A 155 -31.07 6.99 15.85
N ALA A 156 -30.19 7.91 15.48
CA ALA A 156 -30.55 9.14 14.77
C ALA A 156 -29.49 9.45 13.69
N SER A 157 -29.93 10.01 12.57
CA SER A 157 -29.05 10.54 11.52
C SER A 157 -29.00 12.07 11.60
N SER A 158 -27.81 12.63 11.41
CA SER A 158 -27.63 14.08 11.30
C SER A 158 -28.23 14.66 10.01
N ASN A 159 -28.41 13.81 8.97
CA ASN A 159 -28.98 14.20 7.68
C ASN A 159 -29.74 13.04 7.02
N ASN A 160 -31.05 13.02 7.20
CA ASN A 160 -31.93 12.00 6.63
C ASN A 160 -32.11 12.10 5.11
N GLU A 161 -31.70 13.19 4.47
CA GLU A 161 -31.72 13.30 3.01
C GLU A 161 -30.52 12.60 2.38
N VAL A 162 -29.42 12.42 3.13
CA VAL A 162 -28.24 11.67 2.70
C VAL A 162 -28.29 10.22 3.17
N ALA A 163 -28.52 9.97 4.45
CA ALA A 163 -28.63 8.62 5.01
C ALA A 163 -29.68 8.57 6.10
N LYS A 164 -30.58 7.58 6.05
CA LYS A 164 -31.58 7.29 7.06
C LYS A 164 -31.14 6.12 7.92
N VAL A 165 -31.56 6.09 9.18
CA VAL A 165 -31.33 4.95 10.06
C VAL A 165 -32.66 4.55 10.72
N ASP A 166 -32.88 3.23 10.83
CA ASP A 166 -34.07 2.68 11.52
C ASP A 166 -33.77 2.36 13.01
N ASP A 167 -34.79 1.91 13.73
CA ASP A 167 -34.73 1.53 15.15
C ASP A 167 -33.84 0.31 15.43
N LYS A 168 -33.46 -0.43 14.39
CA LYS A 168 -32.57 -1.61 14.48
C LYS A 168 -31.12 -1.29 14.10
N GLY A 169 -30.83 -0.01 13.79
CA GLY A 169 -29.52 0.43 13.35
C GLY A 169 -29.18 0.09 11.90
N VAL A 170 -30.21 -0.13 11.05
CA VAL A 170 -30.01 -0.31 9.61
C VAL A 170 -29.99 1.07 8.96
N VAL A 171 -28.85 1.43 8.41
CA VAL A 171 -28.64 2.66 7.64
C VAL A 171 -29.01 2.42 6.18
N THR A 172 -29.79 3.32 5.59
CA THR A 172 -30.12 3.34 4.16
C THR A 172 -29.52 4.58 3.53
N ALA A 173 -28.66 4.41 2.53
CA ALA A 173 -28.11 5.50 1.72
C ALA A 173 -29.17 6.07 0.76
N VAL A 174 -29.41 7.39 0.81
CA VAL A 174 -30.50 8.06 0.08
C VAL A 174 -29.99 8.89 -1.07
N ALA A 175 -28.99 9.76 -0.80
CA ALA A 175 -28.38 10.64 -1.78
C ALA A 175 -26.91 10.88 -1.44
N LEU A 176 -26.12 11.32 -2.43
CA LEU A 176 -24.70 11.63 -2.25
C LEU A 176 -24.46 12.64 -1.14
N GLY A 177 -23.41 12.43 -0.33
CA GLY A 177 -23.03 13.33 0.74
C GLY A 177 -22.63 12.59 2.02
N GLU A 178 -22.54 13.31 3.12
CA GLU A 178 -22.10 12.82 4.42
C GLU A 178 -23.24 12.91 5.45
N ALA A 179 -23.30 11.92 6.32
CA ALA A 179 -24.19 11.91 7.49
C ALA A 179 -23.49 11.24 8.68
N VAL A 180 -23.79 11.71 9.89
CA VAL A 180 -23.34 11.09 11.14
C VAL A 180 -24.51 10.34 11.76
N ILE A 181 -24.36 9.04 11.99
CA ILE A 181 -25.31 8.22 12.69
C ILE A 181 -24.91 8.20 14.17
N THR A 182 -25.82 8.58 15.05
CA THR A 182 -25.62 8.58 16.51
C THR A 182 -26.47 7.47 17.12
N ALA A 183 -25.85 6.58 17.88
CA ALA A 183 -26.54 5.64 18.76
C ALA A 183 -26.53 6.18 20.19
N THR A 184 -27.66 6.04 20.90
CA THR A 184 -27.80 6.43 22.30
C THR A 184 -28.36 5.28 23.13
N CYS A 185 -27.80 5.02 24.30
CA CYS A 185 -28.21 3.99 25.24
C CYS A 185 -28.07 4.52 26.68
N GLY A 186 -29.13 5.08 27.24
CA GLY A 186 -29.06 5.84 28.51
C GLY A 186 -28.15 7.05 28.34
N GLU A 187 -27.08 7.12 29.13
CA GLU A 187 -26.07 8.19 29.05
C GLU A 187 -24.95 7.89 28.05
N LEU A 188 -24.89 6.65 27.53
CA LEU A 188 -23.86 6.24 26.56
C LEU A 188 -24.24 6.69 25.15
N THR A 189 -23.27 7.25 24.43
CA THR A 189 -23.44 7.66 23.04
C THR A 189 -22.26 7.20 22.19
N ALA A 190 -22.55 6.85 20.92
CA ALA A 190 -21.53 6.57 19.90
C ALA A 190 -21.93 7.20 18.58
N GLN A 191 -20.94 7.64 17.80
CA GLN A 191 -21.15 8.24 16.48
C GLN A 191 -20.43 7.43 15.40
N PHE A 192 -21.03 7.37 14.23
CA PHE A 192 -20.50 6.69 13.05
C PHE A 192 -20.74 7.53 11.80
N GLN A 193 -19.65 7.90 11.10
CA GLN A 193 -19.74 8.66 9.86
C GLN A 193 -20.07 7.74 8.68
N VAL A 194 -21.03 8.16 7.87
CA VAL A 194 -21.44 7.50 6.63
C VAL A 194 -21.23 8.48 5.47
N ASN A 195 -20.49 8.04 4.46
CA ASN A 195 -20.27 8.75 3.20
C ASN A 195 -21.06 8.02 2.10
N VAL A 196 -22.05 8.67 1.54
CA VAL A 196 -22.82 8.13 0.42
C VAL A 196 -22.18 8.59 -0.88
N VAL A 197 -21.73 7.62 -1.68
CA VAL A 197 -20.94 7.81 -2.91
C VAL A 197 -21.61 7.16 -4.12
N ASP A 198 -21.17 7.49 -5.31
CA ASP A 198 -21.65 6.92 -6.58
C ASP A 198 -20.82 5.73 -7.06
N THR A 199 -19.60 5.57 -6.53
CA THR A 199 -18.69 4.46 -6.80
C THR A 199 -18.40 3.68 -5.52
N TYR A 200 -18.10 2.38 -5.64
CA TYR A 200 -17.76 1.56 -4.48
C TYR A 200 -16.43 1.99 -3.87
N VAL A 201 -16.42 2.18 -2.57
CA VAL A 201 -15.22 2.40 -1.75
C VAL A 201 -15.20 1.35 -0.65
N THR A 202 -14.05 0.75 -0.37
CA THR A 202 -13.91 -0.18 0.77
C THR A 202 -14.15 0.56 2.09
N ASP A 203 -14.38 -0.15 3.18
CA ASP A 203 -14.93 0.47 4.39
C ASP A 203 -13.98 1.34 5.21
N GLY A 204 -12.69 1.37 4.87
CA GLY A 204 -11.70 2.21 5.57
C GLY A 204 -11.46 1.80 7.04
N ALA A 205 -11.67 0.53 7.37
CA ALA A 205 -11.63 0.02 8.73
C ALA A 205 -10.36 -0.80 9.04
N ASN A 206 -9.23 -0.47 8.40
CA ASN A 206 -7.96 -1.20 8.49
C ASN A 206 -8.11 -2.68 8.13
N ARG A 207 -8.86 -2.98 7.07
CA ARG A 207 -9.08 -4.36 6.63
C ARG A 207 -8.13 -4.76 5.52
N THR A 208 -7.82 -6.04 5.49
CA THR A 208 -7.15 -6.66 4.35
C THR A 208 -8.18 -7.39 3.51
N TYR A 209 -8.29 -6.97 2.25
CA TYR A 209 -9.17 -7.57 1.25
C TYR A 209 -8.36 -8.41 0.27
N THR A 210 -9.00 -9.44 -0.25
CA THR A 210 -8.58 -10.13 -1.46
C THR A 210 -9.54 -9.78 -2.60
N PHE A 211 -9.17 -10.09 -3.84
CA PHE A 211 -10.12 -9.99 -4.97
C PHE A 211 -11.36 -10.87 -4.77
N ALA A 212 -11.23 -12.00 -4.04
CA ALA A 212 -12.35 -12.87 -3.70
C ALA A 212 -13.33 -12.20 -2.72
N ASP A 213 -12.81 -11.51 -1.71
CA ASP A 213 -13.63 -10.77 -0.74
C ASP A 213 -14.42 -9.65 -1.44
N LEU A 214 -13.76 -8.89 -2.32
CA LEU A 214 -14.40 -7.84 -3.08
C LEU A 214 -15.44 -8.39 -4.06
N ALA A 215 -15.16 -9.51 -4.74
CA ALA A 215 -16.11 -10.14 -5.65
C ALA A 215 -17.32 -10.77 -4.94
N ALA A 216 -17.26 -11.00 -3.64
CA ALA A 216 -18.41 -11.44 -2.83
C ALA A 216 -19.36 -10.28 -2.47
N ILE A 217 -18.94 -9.04 -2.66
CA ILE A 217 -19.76 -7.85 -2.46
C ILE A 217 -20.47 -7.53 -3.77
N GLU A 218 -21.79 -7.70 -3.81
CA GLU A 218 -22.63 -7.60 -5.03
C GLU A 218 -22.42 -6.29 -5.82
N TYR A 219 -22.08 -5.20 -5.14
CA TYR A 219 -21.96 -3.87 -5.75
C TYR A 219 -20.52 -3.36 -5.86
N SER A 220 -19.51 -4.17 -5.54
CA SER A 220 -18.09 -3.77 -5.62
C SER A 220 -17.62 -3.43 -7.03
N GLY A 221 -18.32 -3.92 -8.05
CA GLY A 221 -17.87 -3.82 -9.44
C GLY A 221 -16.79 -4.84 -9.82
N ILE A 222 -16.51 -5.79 -8.95
CA ILE A 222 -15.60 -6.92 -9.22
C ILE A 222 -16.42 -8.20 -9.26
N VAL A 223 -16.27 -8.98 -10.31
CA VAL A 223 -16.99 -10.26 -10.48
C VAL A 223 -16.00 -11.39 -10.79
N LYS A 224 -16.24 -12.58 -10.26
CA LYS A 224 -15.46 -13.77 -10.61
C LYS A 224 -16.09 -14.45 -11.81
N GLN A 225 -15.39 -14.47 -12.95
CA GLN A 225 -15.87 -15.05 -14.21
C GLN A 225 -14.72 -15.78 -14.92
N ASP A 226 -14.96 -16.99 -15.41
CA ASP A 226 -14.02 -17.80 -16.21
C ASP A 226 -12.62 -17.93 -15.59
N GLY A 227 -12.56 -18.06 -14.25
CA GLY A 227 -11.34 -18.18 -13.48
C GLY A 227 -10.53 -16.88 -13.30
N ALA A 228 -11.10 -15.74 -13.71
CA ALA A 228 -10.55 -14.41 -13.53
C ALA A 228 -11.41 -13.56 -12.59
N TYR A 229 -10.84 -12.51 -12.03
CA TYR A 229 -11.58 -11.41 -11.42
C TYR A 229 -11.70 -10.29 -12.45
N VAL A 230 -12.92 -9.95 -12.82
CA VAL A 230 -13.22 -8.91 -13.82
C VAL A 230 -13.66 -7.64 -13.11
N ILE A 231 -12.95 -6.56 -13.35
CA ILE A 231 -13.29 -5.23 -12.85
C ILE A 231 -14.21 -4.58 -13.89
N THR A 232 -15.49 -4.42 -13.53
CA THR A 232 -16.57 -3.99 -14.42
C THR A 232 -16.96 -2.53 -14.23
N ARG A 233 -16.55 -1.89 -13.16
CA ARG A 233 -16.74 -0.46 -12.86
C ARG A 233 -15.61 0.06 -11.98
N GLU A 234 -15.47 1.36 -11.91
CA GLU A 234 -14.55 2.04 -11.01
C GLU A 234 -14.84 1.71 -9.54
N TRP A 235 -13.78 1.58 -8.74
CA TRP A 235 -13.86 1.41 -7.32
C TRP A 235 -12.60 1.94 -6.63
N THR A 236 -12.67 2.17 -5.31
CA THR A 236 -11.60 2.75 -4.52
C THR A 236 -11.24 1.84 -3.35
N LEU A 237 -9.95 1.57 -3.18
CA LEU A 237 -9.39 1.02 -1.96
C LEU A 237 -9.16 2.18 -0.99
N ALA A 238 -9.92 2.23 0.12
CA ALA A 238 -9.84 3.31 1.11
C ALA A 238 -8.46 3.35 1.80
N GLU A 239 -8.08 4.53 2.31
CA GLU A 239 -6.75 4.89 2.81
C GLU A 239 -6.13 3.89 3.81
N THR A 240 -6.92 3.33 4.71
CA THR A 240 -6.42 2.43 5.76
C THR A 240 -6.49 0.95 5.37
N ASP A 241 -7.10 0.64 4.22
CA ASP A 241 -7.30 -0.73 3.79
C ASP A 241 -6.14 -1.26 2.94
N ILE A 242 -6.01 -2.57 2.90
CA ILE A 242 -4.98 -3.28 2.15
C ILE A 242 -5.65 -4.22 1.16
N LEU A 243 -5.17 -4.23 -0.09
CA LEU A 243 -5.55 -5.24 -1.07
C LEU A 243 -4.42 -6.22 -1.32
N THR A 244 -4.71 -7.51 -1.20
CA THR A 244 -3.81 -8.62 -1.53
C THR A 244 -4.35 -9.44 -2.70
N LEU A 245 -3.50 -10.23 -3.33
CA LEU A 245 -3.90 -11.10 -4.45
C LEU A 245 -4.88 -12.21 -4.03
N GLY A 246 -4.72 -12.77 -2.83
CA GLY A 246 -5.47 -13.95 -2.43
C GLY A 246 -5.26 -15.13 -3.40
N ASP A 247 -6.34 -15.66 -3.98
CA ASP A 247 -6.32 -16.72 -5.00
C ASP A 247 -6.26 -16.20 -6.45
N ALA A 248 -6.17 -14.88 -6.66
CA ALA A 248 -6.16 -14.27 -7.97
C ALA A 248 -4.94 -14.73 -8.80
N LYS A 249 -5.20 -15.23 -9.99
CA LYS A 249 -4.20 -15.55 -11.00
C LYS A 249 -4.31 -14.65 -12.22
N ARG A 250 -5.48 -14.08 -12.41
CA ARG A 250 -5.83 -13.22 -13.53
C ARG A 250 -6.86 -12.18 -13.09
N VAL A 251 -6.57 -10.91 -13.38
CA VAL A 251 -7.46 -9.76 -13.13
C VAL A 251 -7.66 -9.06 -14.47
N VAL A 252 -8.91 -8.88 -14.89
CA VAL A 252 -9.28 -8.30 -16.18
C VAL A 252 -9.95 -6.96 -15.97
N PHE A 253 -9.48 -5.93 -16.66
CA PHE A 253 -10.02 -4.58 -16.62
C PHE A 253 -10.88 -4.32 -17.86
N ASN A 254 -12.13 -3.93 -17.66
CA ASN A 254 -13.00 -3.51 -18.76
C ASN A 254 -12.62 -2.11 -19.26
N ASN A 255 -13.29 -1.67 -20.35
CA ASN A 255 -13.03 -0.36 -20.93
C ASN A 255 -13.37 0.78 -19.97
N GLU A 256 -12.51 1.81 -19.91
CA GLU A 256 -12.68 3.02 -19.09
C GLU A 256 -12.89 2.75 -17.59
N VAL A 257 -12.41 1.61 -17.11
CA VAL A 257 -12.54 1.23 -15.70
C VAL A 257 -11.24 1.56 -14.97
N ARG A 258 -11.38 2.19 -13.80
CA ARG A 258 -10.26 2.58 -12.93
C ARG A 258 -10.30 1.84 -11.59
N MET A 259 -9.14 1.51 -11.09
CA MET A 259 -8.91 1.12 -9.71
C MET A 259 -8.17 2.25 -8.99
N ASN A 260 -8.82 2.90 -8.04
CA ASN A 260 -8.21 3.94 -7.22
C ASN A 260 -7.62 3.31 -5.95
N VAL A 261 -6.38 3.66 -5.65
CA VAL A 261 -5.62 3.13 -4.52
C VAL A 261 -5.26 4.27 -3.58
N GLU A 262 -6.10 4.52 -2.60
CA GLU A 262 -5.81 5.45 -1.51
C GLU A 262 -5.13 4.72 -0.34
N GLY A 263 -5.38 3.42 -0.20
CA GLY A 263 -4.77 2.51 0.74
C GLY A 263 -3.46 1.87 0.25
N MET A 264 -3.24 0.62 0.60
CA MET A 264 -2.03 -0.12 0.26
C MET A 264 -2.31 -1.32 -0.65
N LEU A 265 -1.59 -1.44 -1.77
CA LEU A 265 -1.51 -2.68 -2.53
C LEU A 265 -0.37 -3.55 -2.01
N ASP A 266 -0.68 -4.77 -1.59
CA ASP A 266 0.29 -5.84 -1.31
C ASP A 266 0.08 -6.98 -2.30
N LEU A 267 0.50 -6.72 -3.56
CA LEU A 267 0.32 -7.63 -4.69
C LEU A 267 1.57 -8.49 -4.89
N VAL A 268 1.93 -9.28 -3.89
CA VAL A 268 3.11 -10.15 -3.92
C VAL A 268 2.73 -11.57 -4.30
N ALA A 269 3.22 -12.03 -5.45
CA ALA A 269 2.97 -13.37 -5.97
C ALA A 269 4.23 -14.26 -5.97
N SER A 270 4.07 -15.54 -5.66
CA SER A 270 5.13 -16.55 -5.83
C SER A 270 5.27 -17.03 -7.28
N LYS A 271 4.19 -16.89 -8.07
CA LYS A 271 4.15 -17.13 -9.51
C LYS A 271 3.48 -15.94 -10.18
N GLN A 272 3.84 -15.67 -11.44
CA GLN A 272 3.29 -14.53 -12.16
C GLN A 272 1.75 -14.53 -12.17
N VAL A 273 1.17 -13.40 -11.77
CA VAL A 273 -0.25 -13.06 -11.87
C VAL A 273 -0.42 -12.08 -13.04
N VAL A 274 -1.52 -12.19 -13.77
CA VAL A 274 -1.76 -11.34 -14.94
C VAL A 274 -2.86 -10.32 -14.63
N PHE A 275 -2.55 -9.05 -14.81
CA PHE A 275 -3.47 -7.92 -14.85
C PHE A 275 -3.55 -7.48 -16.31
N GLU A 276 -4.72 -7.62 -16.94
CA GLU A 276 -4.85 -7.38 -18.36
C GLU A 276 -6.08 -6.56 -18.72
N ALA A 277 -5.99 -5.79 -19.79
CA ALA A 277 -7.16 -5.19 -20.42
C ALA A 277 -8.04 -6.27 -21.07
N ALA A 278 -9.36 -6.15 -20.95
CA ALA A 278 -10.26 -6.99 -21.75
C ALA A 278 -10.01 -6.78 -23.24
N ALA A 279 -10.35 -7.75 -24.09
CA ALA A 279 -10.12 -7.64 -25.52
C ALA A 279 -10.70 -6.32 -26.07
N THR A 280 -9.87 -5.52 -26.76
CA THR A 280 -10.20 -4.18 -27.29
C THR A 280 -10.52 -3.10 -26.24
N ALA A 281 -10.38 -3.37 -24.96
CA ALA A 281 -10.57 -2.38 -23.91
C ALA A 281 -9.33 -1.50 -23.73
N ILE A 282 -9.57 -0.24 -23.37
CA ILE A 282 -8.55 0.70 -22.88
C ILE A 282 -8.98 1.07 -21.47
N PRO A 283 -8.48 0.37 -20.43
CA PRO A 283 -8.78 0.71 -19.06
C PRO A 283 -8.11 2.03 -18.66
N GLU A 284 -8.69 2.74 -17.71
CA GLU A 284 -8.02 3.82 -17.04
C GLU A 284 -6.85 3.28 -16.20
N PRO A 285 -5.81 4.08 -15.92
CA PRO A 285 -4.69 3.63 -15.09
C PRO A 285 -5.12 3.19 -13.69
N VAL A 286 -4.42 2.21 -13.12
CA VAL A 286 -4.45 2.00 -11.67
C VAL A 286 -3.84 3.24 -11.01
N LEU A 287 -4.65 4.00 -10.29
CA LEU A 287 -4.30 5.30 -9.74
C LEU A 287 -3.95 5.19 -8.26
N PHE A 288 -2.72 5.51 -7.90
CA PHE A 288 -2.26 5.62 -6.52
C PHE A 288 -2.32 7.07 -6.05
N GLY A 289 -3.06 7.32 -4.98
CA GLY A 289 -3.11 8.63 -4.34
C GLY A 289 -4.14 9.56 -4.96
N GLY A 290 -4.13 10.73 -4.54
CA GLY A 290 -4.92 11.91 -4.68
C GLY A 290 -4.40 12.81 -3.60
N ASP A 291 -5.23 13.25 -2.70
CA ASP A 291 -4.79 13.94 -1.46
C ASP A 291 -4.31 12.95 -0.38
N VAL A 292 -4.26 11.66 -0.69
CA VAL A 292 -4.04 10.57 0.24
C VAL A 292 -2.81 9.73 -0.10
N GLU A 293 -2.37 8.94 0.84
CA GLU A 293 -1.05 8.34 0.94
C GLU A 293 -0.81 7.08 0.10
N GLY A 294 -1.66 6.76 -0.91
CA GLY A 294 -1.62 5.51 -1.68
C GLY A 294 -0.22 4.91 -1.89
N ALA A 295 -0.04 3.69 -1.45
CA ALA A 295 1.24 3.00 -1.42
C ALA A 295 1.14 1.58 -2.00
N GLY A 296 2.27 0.89 -2.17
CA GLY A 296 2.20 -0.51 -2.54
C GLY A 296 3.51 -1.24 -2.70
N VAL A 297 3.39 -2.55 -2.66
CA VAL A 297 4.41 -3.49 -3.13
C VAL A 297 3.77 -4.39 -4.19
N ILE A 298 4.32 -4.37 -5.40
CA ILE A 298 3.85 -5.16 -6.52
C ILE A 298 5.01 -6.04 -7.00
N LYS A 299 4.84 -7.34 -6.93
CA LYS A 299 5.89 -8.29 -7.29
C LYS A 299 5.34 -9.48 -8.08
N ASN A 300 6.04 -9.84 -9.16
CA ASN A 300 5.69 -10.94 -10.05
C ASN A 300 4.32 -10.76 -10.73
N VAL A 301 3.97 -9.54 -11.13
CA VAL A 301 2.75 -9.23 -11.86
C VAL A 301 3.08 -8.88 -13.32
N LYS A 302 2.32 -9.44 -14.27
CA LYS A 302 2.30 -8.99 -15.66
C LYS A 302 1.14 -8.03 -15.86
N PHE A 303 1.43 -6.83 -16.31
CA PHE A 303 0.47 -5.83 -16.79
C PHE A 303 0.41 -5.88 -18.30
N ASP A 304 -0.74 -6.24 -18.87
CA ASP A 304 -0.97 -6.35 -20.30
C ASP A 304 -2.06 -5.35 -20.71
N GLY A 305 -1.67 -4.23 -21.30
CA GLY A 305 -2.57 -3.11 -21.59
C GLY A 305 -3.09 -2.35 -20.36
N VAL A 306 -2.53 -2.59 -19.18
CA VAL A 306 -2.87 -1.88 -17.94
C VAL A 306 -1.69 -1.02 -17.51
N THR A 307 -1.94 0.24 -17.17
CA THR A 307 -0.92 1.22 -16.76
C THR A 307 -1.07 1.60 -15.29
N LEU A 308 0.00 2.13 -14.70
CA LEU A 308 0.05 2.61 -13.34
C LEU A 308 0.27 4.12 -13.32
N ARG A 309 -0.52 4.87 -12.54
CA ARG A 309 -0.33 6.30 -12.33
C ARG A 309 -0.15 6.55 -10.83
N TYR A 310 1.01 7.06 -10.46
CA TYR A 310 1.40 7.27 -9.07
C TYR A 310 1.36 8.77 -8.72
N PHE A 311 0.44 9.15 -7.83
CA PHE A 311 0.34 10.47 -7.21
C PHE A 311 0.44 10.41 -5.68
N GLY A 312 0.83 9.27 -5.14
CA GLY A 312 0.89 9.01 -3.70
C GLY A 312 2.00 9.78 -2.98
N ALA A 313 1.89 9.84 -1.66
CA ALA A 313 2.90 10.39 -0.75
C ALA A 313 3.74 9.29 -0.07
N LYS A 314 3.28 8.04 -0.06
CA LYS A 314 4.00 6.88 0.50
C LYS A 314 4.75 6.10 -0.58
N ALA A 315 5.65 5.23 -0.17
CA ALA A 315 6.51 4.48 -1.08
C ALA A 315 5.71 3.48 -1.95
N LEU A 316 6.08 3.38 -3.24
CA LEU A 316 5.64 2.35 -4.16
C LEU A 316 6.85 1.52 -4.62
N THR A 317 6.78 0.21 -4.45
CA THR A 317 7.81 -0.73 -4.92
C THR A 317 7.24 -1.66 -5.98
N ILE A 318 7.89 -1.72 -7.15
CA ILE A 318 7.52 -2.59 -8.28
C ILE A 318 8.74 -3.45 -8.61
N GLU A 319 8.63 -4.76 -8.44
CA GLU A 319 9.74 -5.68 -8.57
C GLU A 319 9.37 -6.90 -9.43
N ASN A 320 10.25 -7.29 -10.36
CA ASN A 320 10.10 -8.47 -11.20
C ASN A 320 8.73 -8.53 -11.90
N CYS A 321 8.29 -7.39 -12.43
CA CYS A 321 7.03 -7.23 -13.17
C CYS A 321 7.26 -7.12 -14.67
N VAL A 322 6.22 -7.39 -15.46
CA VAL A 322 6.27 -7.30 -16.93
C VAL A 322 5.18 -6.34 -17.39
N PHE A 323 5.54 -5.37 -18.24
CA PHE A 323 4.61 -4.42 -18.85
C PHE A 323 4.61 -4.58 -20.37
N THR A 324 3.45 -4.94 -20.92
CA THR A 324 3.23 -5.17 -22.34
C THR A 324 1.89 -4.59 -22.78
N GLY A 325 1.68 -4.47 -24.09
CA GLY A 325 0.35 -4.21 -24.66
C GLY A 325 -0.22 -2.81 -24.40
N VAL A 326 0.56 -1.87 -23.87
CA VAL A 326 0.11 -0.49 -23.67
C VAL A 326 0.00 0.21 -25.02
N THR A 327 -1.22 0.57 -25.42
CA THR A 327 -1.54 1.18 -26.72
C THR A 327 -2.10 2.61 -26.60
N ASP A 328 -2.48 3.03 -25.40
CA ASP A 328 -2.99 4.36 -25.12
C ASP A 328 -1.87 5.41 -24.98
N SER A 329 -2.26 6.66 -24.76
CA SER A 329 -1.37 7.83 -24.63
C SER A 329 -0.61 7.90 -23.29
N GLU A 330 -0.75 6.93 -22.42
CA GLU A 330 -0.12 6.84 -21.12
C GLU A 330 1.17 6.01 -21.13
N SER A 331 2.13 6.38 -20.30
CA SER A 331 3.30 5.54 -20.02
C SER A 331 2.91 4.32 -19.20
N CYS A 332 3.67 3.24 -19.26
CA CYS A 332 3.41 2.06 -18.42
C CYS A 332 3.35 2.45 -16.94
N ILE A 333 4.26 3.37 -16.52
CA ILE A 333 4.26 3.97 -15.18
C ILE A 333 4.37 5.48 -15.33
N SER A 334 3.37 6.22 -14.83
CA SER A 334 3.35 7.68 -14.81
C SER A 334 3.53 8.19 -13.38
N LEU A 335 4.52 9.07 -13.16
CA LEU A 335 4.91 9.62 -11.87
C LEU A 335 4.42 11.04 -11.70
N GLY A 336 3.76 11.34 -10.58
CA GLY A 336 3.27 12.66 -10.21
C GLY A 336 3.11 12.83 -8.70
N GLY A 337 3.53 11.83 -7.91
CA GLY A 337 3.52 11.87 -6.45
C GLY A 337 4.84 12.32 -5.84
N ILE A 338 4.89 12.40 -4.52
CA ILE A 338 6.07 12.83 -3.74
C ILE A 338 6.73 11.68 -2.96
N GLY A 339 6.10 10.52 -2.88
CA GLY A 339 6.67 9.33 -2.26
C GLY A 339 7.75 8.69 -3.13
N LEU A 340 8.64 7.91 -2.50
CA LEU A 340 9.68 7.17 -3.22
C LEU A 340 9.10 6.06 -4.08
N VAL A 341 9.40 6.08 -5.38
CA VAL A 341 9.08 4.98 -6.29
C VAL A 341 10.35 4.17 -6.58
N THR A 342 10.27 2.87 -6.35
CA THR A 342 11.34 1.92 -6.71
C THR A 342 10.81 0.94 -7.76
N VAL A 343 11.47 0.88 -8.92
CA VAL A 343 11.16 -0.07 -10.00
C VAL A 343 12.41 -0.89 -10.29
N SER A 344 12.34 -2.19 -10.09
CA SER A 344 13.52 -3.06 -10.24
C SER A 344 13.20 -4.41 -10.87
N GLU A 345 14.17 -4.92 -11.65
CA GLU A 345 14.11 -6.26 -12.26
C GLU A 345 12.88 -6.45 -13.15
N CYS A 346 12.31 -5.37 -13.69
CA CYS A 346 11.13 -5.39 -14.53
C CYS A 346 11.47 -5.46 -16.01
N GLU A 347 10.54 -6.01 -16.81
CA GLU A 347 10.58 -6.02 -18.27
C GLU A 347 9.48 -5.10 -18.81
N PHE A 348 9.86 -4.17 -19.70
CA PHE A 348 8.96 -3.30 -20.45
C PHE A 348 9.16 -3.60 -21.94
N LYS A 349 8.11 -4.06 -22.61
CA LYS A 349 8.28 -4.59 -23.95
C LYS A 349 7.22 -4.14 -24.94
N GLU A 350 7.66 -3.53 -26.04
CA GLU A 350 6.84 -3.22 -27.21
C GLU A 350 5.60 -2.39 -26.88
N ASN A 351 5.75 -1.43 -25.96
CA ASN A 351 4.66 -0.52 -25.58
C ASN A 351 4.66 0.73 -26.48
N SER A 352 3.48 1.26 -26.79
CA SER A 352 3.33 2.46 -27.64
C SER A 352 3.92 3.71 -27.02
N TYR A 353 3.99 3.77 -25.70
CA TYR A 353 4.46 4.92 -24.91
C TYR A 353 5.65 4.56 -23.99
N PRO A 354 6.27 5.53 -23.30
CA PRO A 354 7.41 5.29 -22.42
C PRO A 354 7.18 4.19 -21.38
N ALA A 355 8.24 3.50 -20.99
CA ALA A 355 8.20 2.58 -19.85
C ALA A 355 7.86 3.35 -18.57
N ILE A 356 8.45 4.53 -18.38
CA ILE A 356 8.21 5.40 -17.23
C ILE A 356 8.29 6.87 -17.63
N SER A 357 7.39 7.69 -17.09
CA SER A 357 7.43 9.14 -17.25
C SER A 357 7.11 9.88 -15.95
N GLY A 358 7.71 11.07 -15.79
CA GLY A 358 7.47 12.00 -14.69
C GLY A 358 6.71 13.24 -15.13
N ALA A 359 5.95 13.84 -14.22
CA ALA A 359 5.32 15.13 -14.44
C ALA A 359 6.36 16.26 -14.37
N ALA A 360 6.27 17.24 -15.29
CA ALA A 360 7.29 18.29 -15.43
C ALA A 360 7.40 19.25 -14.22
N ASN A 361 6.38 19.31 -13.38
CA ASN A 361 6.28 20.24 -12.25
C ASN A 361 6.32 19.57 -10.87
N ILE A 362 6.62 18.29 -10.80
CA ILE A 362 6.65 17.51 -9.55
C ILE A 362 7.97 16.73 -9.44
N THR A 363 8.56 16.78 -8.26
CA THR A 363 9.80 16.07 -7.93
C THR A 363 9.47 14.73 -7.27
N THR A 364 9.30 13.68 -8.06
CA THR A 364 9.09 12.32 -7.53
C THR A 364 10.43 11.63 -7.29
N PRO A 365 10.77 11.24 -6.05
CA PRO A 365 11.95 10.42 -5.79
C PRO A 365 11.87 9.08 -6.51
N LEU A 366 12.95 8.66 -7.21
CA LEU A 366 12.95 7.50 -8.07
C LEU A 366 14.23 6.67 -7.93
N ILE A 367 14.07 5.35 -7.78
CA ILE A 367 15.11 4.35 -8.01
C ILE A 367 14.62 3.42 -9.13
N PHE A 368 15.21 3.53 -10.31
CA PHE A 368 14.88 2.71 -11.48
C PHE A 368 16.09 1.87 -11.87
N LYS A 369 16.08 0.57 -11.53
CA LYS A 369 17.30 -0.26 -11.63
C LYS A 369 17.09 -1.67 -12.15
N ASN A 370 18.09 -2.19 -12.87
CA ASN A 370 18.15 -3.58 -13.35
C ASN A 370 16.95 -3.95 -14.23
N ASN A 371 16.34 -2.99 -14.93
CA ASN A 371 15.19 -3.22 -15.79
C ASN A 371 15.62 -3.46 -17.23
N ASN A 372 14.80 -4.22 -17.97
CA ASN A 372 14.96 -4.48 -19.38
C ASN A 372 13.86 -3.76 -20.19
N LEU A 373 14.24 -2.78 -20.99
CA LEU A 373 13.35 -1.97 -21.82
C LEU A 373 13.59 -2.29 -23.27
N TYR A 374 12.63 -2.92 -23.92
CA TYR A 374 12.75 -3.33 -25.30
C TYR A 374 11.66 -2.71 -26.17
N LYS A 375 12.06 -1.77 -27.03
CA LYS A 375 11.20 -1.15 -28.06
C LYS A 375 9.93 -0.49 -27.52
N ASN A 376 10.02 0.17 -26.37
CA ASN A 376 8.93 1.01 -25.89
C ASN A 376 8.94 2.39 -26.57
N SER A 377 7.91 3.20 -26.36
CA SER A 377 7.67 4.44 -27.11
C SER A 377 7.57 4.22 -28.62
N ALA A 378 7.00 3.08 -29.04
CA ALA A 378 6.99 2.69 -30.45
C ALA A 378 6.19 3.66 -31.33
N THR A 379 5.19 4.35 -30.80
CA THR A 379 4.36 5.34 -31.53
C THR A 379 4.40 6.74 -30.96
N ALA A 380 4.96 6.92 -29.75
CA ALA A 380 5.00 8.21 -29.09
C ALA A 380 5.98 9.16 -29.77
N ASN A 381 5.50 10.34 -30.23
CA ASN A 381 6.36 11.31 -30.88
C ASN A 381 7.26 12.02 -29.88
N ASN A 382 8.58 12.00 -30.14
CA ASN A 382 9.61 12.70 -29.35
C ASN A 382 9.58 12.37 -27.85
N LYS A 383 9.33 11.10 -27.50
CA LYS A 383 9.37 10.64 -26.12
C LYS A 383 10.42 9.54 -25.93
N PRO A 384 11.34 9.69 -24.97
CA PRO A 384 12.31 8.63 -24.64
C PRO A 384 11.63 7.48 -23.89
N GLN A 385 12.27 6.33 -23.83
CA GLN A 385 11.74 5.19 -23.08
C GLN A 385 11.72 5.43 -21.56
N ILE A 386 12.71 6.17 -21.05
CA ILE A 386 12.75 6.69 -19.68
C ILE A 386 12.69 8.22 -19.77
N ASN A 387 11.60 8.83 -19.32
CA ASN A 387 11.31 10.25 -19.43
C ASN A 387 10.91 10.85 -18.09
N VAL A 388 11.86 11.16 -17.25
CA VAL A 388 11.61 11.55 -15.86
C VAL A 388 12.05 12.98 -15.55
N THR A 389 11.55 13.51 -14.44
CA THR A 389 11.89 14.81 -13.88
C THR A 389 12.88 14.64 -12.72
N VAL A 390 13.66 15.66 -12.43
CA VAL A 390 14.52 15.71 -11.23
C VAL A 390 13.70 15.51 -9.95
N ALA A 391 14.36 15.02 -8.88
CA ALA A 391 13.70 14.65 -7.63
C ALA A 391 13.84 15.71 -6.50
N GLY A 392 14.23 16.96 -6.83
CA GLY A 392 14.50 17.98 -5.82
C GLY A 392 15.67 17.58 -4.91
N ASP A 393 15.39 17.45 -3.60
CA ASP A 393 16.34 16.92 -2.62
C ASP A 393 16.22 15.40 -2.43
N GLY A 394 15.28 14.76 -3.12
CA GLY A 394 15.08 13.31 -3.12
C GLY A 394 16.06 12.56 -4.03
N VAL A 395 16.05 11.23 -3.91
CA VAL A 395 16.87 10.36 -4.76
C VAL A 395 16.33 10.32 -6.20
N CYS A 396 17.24 10.40 -7.20
CA CYS A 396 16.94 10.14 -8.60
C CYS A 396 18.04 9.26 -9.18
N GLN A 397 17.79 7.96 -9.27
CA GLN A 397 18.76 6.96 -9.68
C GLN A 397 18.21 6.10 -10.82
N ILE A 398 18.98 6.01 -11.93
CA ILE A 398 18.72 5.16 -13.10
C ILE A 398 19.94 4.27 -13.27
N LEU A 399 19.84 3.01 -12.80
CA LEU A 399 21.01 2.16 -12.58
C LEU A 399 20.89 0.81 -13.31
N ASN A 400 21.92 0.42 -14.06
CA ASN A 400 22.07 -0.92 -14.64
C ASN A 400 20.88 -1.37 -15.49
N ASN A 401 20.21 -0.46 -16.19
CA ASN A 401 19.11 -0.83 -17.08
C ASN A 401 19.62 -1.12 -18.49
N LYS A 402 18.92 -2.01 -19.19
CA LYS A 402 19.13 -2.25 -20.62
C LYS A 402 18.00 -1.62 -21.40
N VAL A 403 18.32 -0.70 -22.32
CA VAL A 403 17.38 0.08 -23.11
C VAL A 403 17.67 -0.11 -24.60
N VAL A 404 16.73 -0.69 -25.33
CA VAL A 404 16.81 -0.88 -26.76
C VAL A 404 15.66 -0.15 -27.45
N GLY A 405 15.96 0.76 -28.38
CA GLY A 405 14.99 1.59 -29.08
C GLY A 405 14.12 0.83 -30.08
N PRO A 406 12.91 1.38 -30.42
CA PRO A 406 12.07 0.85 -31.49
C PRO A 406 12.54 1.36 -32.85
N ALA A 407 12.87 0.47 -33.76
CA ALA A 407 13.35 0.84 -35.11
C ALA A 407 12.31 1.63 -35.93
N GLU A 408 11.05 1.43 -35.61
CA GLU A 408 9.90 2.06 -36.27
C GLU A 408 9.71 3.53 -35.88
N ASN A 409 10.24 3.95 -34.72
CA ASN A 409 10.12 5.32 -34.22
C ASN A 409 11.49 5.99 -34.10
N THR A 410 11.90 6.69 -35.14
CA THR A 410 13.16 7.44 -35.17
C THR A 410 13.22 8.60 -34.18
N THR A 411 12.11 9.00 -33.57
CA THR A 411 12.04 10.09 -32.60
C THR A 411 12.15 9.62 -31.13
N CYS A 412 12.20 8.31 -30.90
CA CYS A 412 12.30 7.73 -29.56
C CYS A 412 13.72 7.88 -28.99
N GLY A 413 13.88 8.60 -27.88
CA GLY A 413 15.13 8.67 -27.11
C GLY A 413 15.32 7.50 -26.15
N GLY A 414 16.52 7.38 -25.60
CA GLY A 414 16.84 6.39 -24.55
C GLY A 414 16.40 6.86 -23.17
N ILE A 415 17.28 7.58 -22.49
CA ILE A 415 17.07 8.11 -21.13
C ILE A 415 17.05 9.64 -21.18
N ALA A 416 16.01 10.27 -20.66
CA ALA A 416 15.97 11.70 -20.45
C ALA A 416 15.59 12.05 -19.01
N VAL A 417 16.37 12.94 -18.40
CA VAL A 417 16.04 13.58 -17.13
C VAL A 417 15.97 15.09 -17.34
N SER A 418 14.88 15.71 -16.89
CA SER A 418 14.64 17.12 -17.16
C SER A 418 14.29 17.91 -15.91
N ASN A 419 14.68 19.20 -15.94
CA ASN A 419 14.22 20.24 -15.04
C ASN A 419 13.74 21.43 -15.88
N MET A 420 12.59 21.27 -16.52
CA MET A 420 12.08 22.22 -17.50
C MET A 420 11.53 23.51 -16.86
N VAL A 421 11.10 23.45 -15.60
CA VAL A 421 10.45 24.57 -14.90
C VAL A 421 11.29 25.09 -13.73
N ASN A 422 12.58 24.74 -13.69
CA ASN A 422 13.54 25.16 -12.67
C ASN A 422 13.06 24.81 -11.24
N LEU A 423 12.69 23.55 -11.03
CA LEU A 423 12.30 23.04 -9.73
C LEU A 423 13.44 23.23 -8.72
N ALA A 424 13.05 23.62 -7.51
CA ALA A 424 13.99 23.83 -6.41
C ALA A 424 14.58 22.50 -5.87
N GLY A 425 15.72 22.61 -5.17
CA GLY A 425 16.43 21.49 -4.54
C GLY A 425 17.77 21.21 -5.16
N ALA A 426 18.50 20.25 -4.62
CA ALA A 426 19.83 19.84 -5.11
C ALA A 426 19.76 19.20 -6.51
N ASN A 427 18.63 18.64 -6.89
CA ASN A 427 18.36 18.04 -8.20
C ASN A 427 19.49 17.10 -8.67
N LYS A 428 20.00 16.28 -7.74
CA LYS A 428 21.05 15.31 -8.05
C LYS A 428 20.49 14.12 -8.78
N VAL A 429 21.11 13.75 -9.90
CA VAL A 429 20.73 12.63 -10.75
C VAL A 429 21.92 11.68 -10.93
N GLU A 430 21.70 10.39 -10.73
CA GLU A 430 22.70 9.34 -10.94
C GLU A 430 22.24 8.40 -12.06
N ILE A 431 23.01 8.34 -13.17
CA ILE A 431 22.75 7.47 -14.31
C ILE A 431 23.97 6.59 -14.52
N ILE A 432 23.93 5.37 -13.96
CA ILE A 432 25.15 4.55 -13.84
C ILE A 432 24.92 3.14 -14.36
N GLY A 433 25.87 2.63 -15.14
CA GLY A 433 25.91 1.23 -15.58
C GLY A 433 24.84 0.83 -16.59
N ASN A 434 24.15 1.80 -17.22
CA ASN A 434 23.10 1.47 -18.19
C ASN A 434 23.67 1.12 -19.57
N GLU A 435 23.01 0.21 -20.28
CA GLU A 435 23.25 -0.10 -21.70
C GLU A 435 22.11 0.51 -22.52
N VAL A 436 22.39 1.48 -23.39
CA VAL A 436 21.39 2.15 -24.22
C VAL A 436 21.77 2.06 -25.71
N SER A 437 20.90 1.47 -26.49
CA SER A 437 21.17 1.28 -27.92
C SER A 437 19.97 1.57 -28.81
N ASP A 438 20.27 1.89 -30.06
CA ASP A 438 19.28 1.95 -31.14
C ASP A 438 18.14 2.90 -30.85
N CYS A 439 18.46 4.04 -30.25
CA CYS A 439 17.54 5.16 -29.94
C CYS A 439 17.90 6.38 -30.82
N ARG A 440 17.10 7.45 -30.70
CA ARG A 440 17.43 8.74 -31.29
C ARG A 440 18.64 9.40 -30.64
N TYR A 441 18.76 9.25 -29.32
CA TYR A 441 19.89 9.64 -28.46
C TYR A 441 20.00 8.66 -27.29
N GLY A 442 21.20 8.57 -26.70
CA GLY A 442 21.41 7.69 -25.53
C GLY A 442 20.88 8.30 -24.25
N ILE A 443 21.60 9.26 -23.69
CA ILE A 443 21.25 9.95 -22.44
C ILE A 443 21.09 11.46 -22.71
N THR A 444 20.04 12.07 -22.18
CA THR A 444 19.84 13.52 -22.21
C THR A 444 19.59 14.08 -20.81
N LEU A 445 20.33 15.13 -20.44
CA LEU A 445 20.05 15.99 -19.29
C LEU A 445 19.60 17.37 -19.77
N TYR A 446 18.40 17.80 -19.34
CA TYR A 446 17.83 19.07 -19.73
C TYR A 446 17.57 19.97 -18.53
N GLY A 447 18.17 21.18 -18.51
CA GLY A 447 17.96 22.19 -17.50
C GLY A 447 18.89 22.06 -16.27
N PRO A 448 18.67 22.90 -15.22
CA PRO A 448 19.56 22.98 -14.07
C PRO A 448 19.47 21.72 -13.19
N MET A 449 20.62 21.07 -13.00
CA MET A 449 20.76 19.88 -12.16
C MET A 449 22.23 19.54 -11.91
N THR A 450 22.47 18.59 -11.00
CA THR A 450 23.76 17.93 -10.85
C THR A 450 23.67 16.50 -11.35
N GLY A 451 24.31 16.19 -12.49
CA GLY A 451 24.37 14.86 -13.08
C GLY A 451 25.65 14.12 -12.70
N VAL A 452 25.51 12.90 -12.18
CA VAL A 452 26.61 11.92 -12.05
C VAL A 452 26.31 10.79 -13.03
N ILE A 453 27.06 10.74 -14.12
CA ILE A 453 26.84 9.80 -15.22
C ILE A 453 28.10 8.95 -15.36
N ASN A 454 28.01 7.66 -15.03
CA ASN A 454 29.21 6.82 -15.03
C ASN A 454 28.93 5.44 -15.62
N ASP A 455 29.94 4.86 -16.24
CA ASP A 455 30.00 3.45 -16.65
C ASP A 455 28.85 3.01 -17.58
N ASN A 456 28.26 3.93 -18.36
CA ASN A 456 27.21 3.57 -19.29
C ASN A 456 27.79 3.13 -20.64
N ILE A 457 27.14 2.16 -21.28
CA ILE A 457 27.44 1.67 -22.63
C ILE A 457 26.39 2.23 -23.59
N LEU A 458 26.79 3.14 -24.47
CA LEU A 458 25.92 3.83 -25.40
C LEU A 458 26.29 3.45 -26.84
N LYS A 459 25.35 2.84 -27.59
CA LYS A 459 25.63 2.33 -28.92
C LYS A 459 24.57 2.70 -29.94
N ASN A 460 24.99 3.18 -31.10
CA ASN A 460 24.17 3.39 -32.29
C ASN A 460 22.90 4.24 -32.05
N ASN A 461 22.95 5.18 -31.12
CA ASN A 461 21.78 6.04 -30.81
C ASN A 461 21.71 7.18 -31.85
N LYS A 462 21.34 6.84 -33.05
CA LYS A 462 21.29 7.72 -34.23
C LYS A 462 20.15 7.38 -35.21
N TYR A 463 19.04 6.86 -34.70
CA TYR A 463 17.89 6.50 -35.54
C TYR A 463 17.28 7.69 -36.26
N ASP A 464 17.27 8.88 -35.67
CA ASP A 464 17.13 10.11 -36.43
C ASP A 464 18.49 10.42 -37.08
N SER A 465 18.55 10.34 -38.39
CA SER A 465 19.78 10.62 -39.14
C SER A 465 20.10 12.12 -39.27
N ASN A 466 19.22 13.01 -38.83
CA ASN A 466 19.44 14.43 -38.83
C ASN A 466 20.26 14.85 -37.59
N PRO A 467 21.51 15.30 -37.76
CA PRO A 467 22.37 15.65 -36.63
C PRO A 467 21.88 16.89 -35.86
N MET A 468 20.95 17.68 -36.41
CA MET A 468 20.34 18.81 -35.71
C MET A 468 19.20 18.42 -34.79
N SER A 469 18.66 17.20 -34.93
CA SER A 469 17.51 16.71 -34.17
C SER A 469 17.88 15.70 -33.09
N GLY A 470 19.05 15.05 -33.20
CA GLY A 470 19.45 13.97 -32.30
C GLY A 470 20.78 13.34 -32.66
N GLY A 471 20.95 12.07 -32.34
CA GLY A 471 22.12 11.29 -32.67
C GLY A 471 23.29 11.43 -31.69
N SER A 472 23.08 12.01 -30.51
CA SER A 472 24.11 12.09 -29.47
C SER A 472 24.15 10.84 -28.60
N GLY A 473 25.32 10.36 -28.25
CA GLY A 473 25.50 9.40 -27.18
C GLY A 473 25.02 10.01 -25.85
N VAL A 474 25.59 11.18 -25.51
CA VAL A 474 25.12 12.00 -24.39
C VAL A 474 24.83 13.41 -24.89
N SER A 475 23.68 13.95 -24.52
CA SER A 475 23.26 15.33 -24.79
C SER A 475 23.05 16.10 -23.50
N LEU A 476 23.81 17.14 -23.28
CA LEU A 476 23.72 18.03 -22.14
C LEU A 476 23.16 19.38 -22.60
N TYR A 477 22.01 19.80 -22.04
CA TYR A 477 21.30 21.00 -22.45
C TYR A 477 21.04 21.92 -21.25
N GLY A 478 21.96 22.84 -20.98
CA GLY A 478 21.99 23.71 -19.82
C GLY A 478 21.58 25.15 -20.07
N VAL A 479 20.85 25.47 -21.16
CA VAL A 479 20.53 26.85 -21.55
C VAL A 479 19.60 27.60 -20.58
N THR A 480 18.88 26.88 -19.73
CA THR A 480 17.91 27.49 -18.78
C THR A 480 18.47 27.72 -17.38
N GLY A 481 19.69 27.26 -17.08
CA GLY A 481 20.33 27.42 -15.78
C GLY A 481 21.61 26.60 -15.66
N ALA A 482 22.25 26.68 -14.49
CA ALA A 482 23.50 25.96 -14.22
C ALA A 482 23.26 24.44 -14.20
N GLN A 483 24.08 23.71 -14.92
CA GLN A 483 24.08 22.25 -14.94
C GLN A 483 25.51 21.78 -14.61
N TYR A 484 25.67 20.94 -13.59
CA TYR A 484 26.97 20.38 -13.19
C TYR A 484 26.97 18.91 -13.56
N VAL A 485 27.93 18.47 -14.40
CA VAL A 485 27.95 17.10 -14.88
C VAL A 485 29.33 16.47 -14.67
N TYR A 486 29.32 15.33 -13.98
CA TYR A 486 30.48 14.47 -13.78
C TYR A 486 30.29 13.18 -14.57
N MET A 487 31.21 12.86 -15.48
CA MET A 487 31.15 11.69 -16.35
C MET A 487 32.45 10.90 -16.29
N SER A 488 32.35 9.57 -16.17
CA SER A 488 33.52 8.68 -16.26
C SER A 488 33.15 7.27 -16.71
N GLY A 489 34.10 6.56 -17.33
CA GLY A 489 34.00 5.14 -17.62
C GLY A 489 33.02 4.75 -18.73
N HIS A 490 32.58 5.68 -19.57
CA HIS A 490 31.63 5.39 -20.64
C HIS A 490 32.26 4.67 -21.84
N HIS A 491 31.44 3.84 -22.51
CA HIS A 491 31.69 3.39 -23.88
C HIS A 491 30.66 4.04 -24.81
N ILE A 492 31.11 4.93 -25.70
CA ILE A 492 30.28 5.77 -26.57
C ILE A 492 30.62 5.46 -28.04
N GLU A 493 29.78 4.66 -28.70
CA GLU A 493 30.09 4.09 -30.00
C GLU A 493 28.96 4.30 -31.02
N GLY A 494 29.34 4.76 -32.23
CA GLY A 494 28.48 4.72 -33.40
C GLY A 494 27.37 5.78 -33.43
N HIS A 495 27.55 6.94 -32.80
CA HIS A 495 26.62 8.05 -32.80
C HIS A 495 26.88 9.09 -33.89
N LEU A 496 25.94 10.03 -34.13
CA LEU A 496 26.24 11.23 -34.96
C LEU A 496 27.13 12.21 -34.19
N TRP A 497 26.99 12.24 -32.87
CA TRP A 497 27.81 13.00 -31.93
C TRP A 497 28.09 12.11 -30.71
N GLY A 498 29.33 11.99 -30.31
CA GLY A 498 29.65 11.29 -29.05
C GLY A 498 28.97 11.99 -27.88
N ILE A 499 29.38 13.22 -27.59
CA ILE A 499 28.79 14.10 -26.61
C ILE A 499 28.45 15.45 -27.22
N THR A 500 27.25 16.00 -26.94
CA THR A 500 26.89 17.38 -27.23
C THR A 500 26.70 18.16 -25.92
N ASN A 501 27.47 19.25 -25.76
CA ASN A 501 27.42 20.15 -24.61
C ASN A 501 26.85 21.51 -25.05
N ILE A 502 25.59 21.81 -24.70
CA ILE A 502 24.86 22.96 -25.25
C ILE A 502 24.50 23.94 -24.15
N GLY A 503 24.97 25.18 -24.29
CA GLY A 503 24.71 26.29 -23.37
C GLY A 503 24.28 27.56 -24.09
N SER A 504 23.96 28.61 -23.33
CA SER A 504 23.65 29.96 -23.82
C SER A 504 24.22 31.02 -22.90
N GLY A 505 25.16 31.81 -23.40
CA GLY A 505 25.89 32.79 -22.61
C GLY A 505 26.68 32.13 -21.45
N LEU A 506 26.43 32.59 -20.23
CA LEU A 506 27.03 31.99 -19.02
C LEU A 506 26.22 30.80 -18.48
N ASN A 507 25.07 30.51 -19.05
CA ASN A 507 24.31 29.29 -18.72
C ASN A 507 24.81 28.14 -19.61
N GLY A 508 25.02 27.00 -18.99
CA GLY A 508 25.46 25.81 -19.70
C GLY A 508 25.93 24.72 -18.77
N PRO A 509 26.17 23.55 -19.31
CA PRO A 509 26.75 22.47 -18.54
C PRO A 509 28.22 22.77 -18.21
N GLN A 510 28.55 22.71 -16.92
CA GLN A 510 29.92 22.61 -16.42
C GLN A 510 30.30 21.13 -16.44
N LEU A 511 30.91 20.69 -17.53
CA LEU A 511 31.20 19.30 -17.77
C LEU A 511 32.62 18.93 -17.27
N ASN A 512 32.67 18.02 -16.32
CA ASN A 512 33.90 17.34 -15.92
C ASN A 512 33.80 15.86 -16.35
N MET A 513 34.40 15.53 -17.47
CA MET A 513 34.51 14.16 -17.99
C MET A 513 35.94 13.62 -17.91
N GLY A 514 36.79 14.29 -17.11
CA GLY A 514 38.17 13.92 -16.84
C GLY A 514 39.00 15.10 -16.34
N ASN A 515 39.42 15.06 -15.08
CA ASN A 515 40.32 16.02 -14.47
C ASN A 515 41.30 15.28 -13.58
N LEU A 516 42.51 15.13 -14.06
CA LEU A 516 43.58 14.37 -13.37
C LEU A 516 44.31 15.17 -12.30
N THR A 517 43.89 16.41 -12.04
CA THR A 517 44.42 17.22 -10.93
C THR A 517 43.86 16.70 -9.61
N GLU A 518 44.74 16.37 -8.67
CA GLU A 518 44.32 15.93 -7.33
C GLU A 518 43.47 17.00 -6.63
N GLY A 519 42.39 16.57 -5.95
CA GLY A 519 41.48 17.45 -5.20
C GLY A 519 40.01 17.08 -5.40
N GLU A 520 39.12 17.95 -4.95
CA GLU A 520 37.67 17.74 -4.97
C GLU A 520 37.08 17.49 -6.35
N ASN A 521 37.70 18.04 -7.40
CA ASN A 521 37.24 17.90 -8.78
C ASN A 521 37.96 16.80 -9.56
N TYR A 522 38.71 15.94 -8.87
CA TYR A 522 39.36 14.80 -9.53
C TYR A 522 38.36 13.91 -10.22
N ASN A 523 38.64 13.59 -11.47
CA ASN A 523 37.85 12.66 -12.30
C ASN A 523 38.83 11.88 -13.20
N PRO A 524 38.88 10.55 -13.08
CA PRO A 524 39.82 9.74 -13.86
C PRO A 524 39.57 9.76 -15.37
N GLY A 525 38.38 10.28 -15.82
CA GLY A 525 37.96 10.16 -17.22
C GLY A 525 37.59 8.73 -17.55
N GLY A 526 38.38 8.06 -18.39
CA GLY A 526 38.17 6.68 -18.75
C GLY A 526 37.01 6.46 -19.73
N ASN A 527 36.49 7.53 -20.34
CA ASN A 527 35.51 7.41 -21.41
C ASN A 527 36.20 6.98 -22.71
N VAL A 528 35.58 6.05 -23.42
CA VAL A 528 36.06 5.51 -24.70
C VAL A 528 35.11 5.89 -25.81
N PHE A 529 35.62 6.61 -26.81
CA PHE A 529 34.89 7.04 -27.99
C PHE A 529 35.23 6.18 -29.18
N LYS A 530 34.23 5.79 -29.98
CA LYS A 530 34.45 4.99 -31.17
C LYS A 530 33.39 5.24 -32.23
N ASP A 531 33.79 5.48 -33.48
CA ASP A 531 32.92 5.59 -34.65
C ASP A 531 31.78 6.61 -34.52
N ASN A 532 31.99 7.72 -33.76
CA ASN A 532 31.04 8.81 -33.65
C ASN A 532 31.32 9.85 -34.73
N GLY A 533 30.28 10.21 -35.48
CA GLY A 533 30.45 11.21 -36.55
C GLY A 533 29.26 11.33 -37.49
N ASN A 534 29.28 12.38 -38.28
CA ASN A 534 28.28 12.65 -39.30
C ASN A 534 28.92 13.40 -40.50
N GLY A 535 28.31 13.29 -41.67
CA GLY A 535 28.80 13.97 -42.87
C GLY A 535 30.23 13.58 -43.29
N GLY A 536 30.79 12.47 -42.80
CA GLY A 536 32.15 12.01 -43.08
C GLY A 536 33.21 12.60 -42.13
N VAL A 537 32.80 13.33 -41.08
CA VAL A 537 33.66 13.91 -40.05
C VAL A 537 33.36 13.22 -38.70
N LEU A 538 34.41 12.91 -37.96
CA LEU A 538 34.30 12.34 -36.62
C LEU A 538 33.98 13.46 -35.58
N TYR A 539 33.10 13.18 -34.64
CA TYR A 539 32.71 14.12 -33.60
C TYR A 539 32.52 13.37 -32.25
N ASP A 540 33.60 13.27 -31.48
CA ASP A 540 33.53 12.66 -30.14
C ASP A 540 32.97 13.63 -29.12
N LEU A 541 33.34 14.92 -29.19
CA LEU A 541 32.82 15.99 -28.32
C LEU A 541 32.50 17.25 -29.15
N TYR A 542 31.29 17.75 -29.02
CA TYR A 542 30.86 19.04 -29.52
C TYR A 542 30.51 19.99 -28.37
N ASN A 543 31.45 20.90 -28.01
CA ASN A 543 31.23 21.91 -26.97
C ASN A 543 30.62 23.18 -27.60
N ASN A 544 29.30 23.23 -27.73
CA ASN A 544 28.55 24.41 -28.11
C ASN A 544 28.11 25.19 -26.86
N CYS A 545 29.08 25.52 -26.02
CA CYS A 545 28.89 26.26 -24.77
C CYS A 545 30.10 27.14 -24.51
N ALA A 546 29.91 28.32 -23.92
CA ALA A 546 30.99 29.23 -23.57
C ALA A 546 31.83 28.77 -22.34
N LEU A 547 31.36 27.71 -21.64
CA LEU A 547 32.03 27.15 -20.46
C LEU A 547 33.10 26.15 -20.87
N ASP A 548 34.19 26.15 -20.13
CA ASP A 548 35.29 25.21 -20.33
C ASP A 548 34.90 23.79 -19.91
N VAL A 549 35.50 22.78 -20.57
CA VAL A 549 35.28 21.37 -20.33
C VAL A 549 36.58 20.70 -19.87
N MET A 550 36.52 19.93 -18.82
CA MET A 550 37.59 19.05 -18.38
C MET A 550 37.42 17.68 -18.99
N ALA A 551 38.38 17.19 -19.80
CA ALA A 551 38.26 15.97 -20.59
C ALA A 551 39.53 15.11 -20.64
N GLN A 552 40.39 15.23 -19.63
CA GLN A 552 41.63 14.44 -19.50
C GLN A 552 41.37 12.95 -19.26
N GLY A 553 42.30 12.08 -19.54
CA GLY A 553 42.22 10.66 -19.19
C GLY A 553 41.23 9.84 -20.06
N ASN A 554 40.75 10.37 -21.18
CA ASN A 554 39.82 9.69 -22.08
C ASN A 554 40.54 9.06 -23.28
N THR A 555 39.96 8.06 -23.90
CA THR A 555 40.38 7.45 -25.14
C THR A 555 39.50 7.97 -26.28
N TRP A 556 40.09 8.70 -27.21
CA TRP A 556 39.42 9.34 -28.34
C TRP A 556 39.43 8.47 -29.59
N ASN A 557 38.51 8.69 -30.50
CA ASN A 557 38.38 7.94 -31.74
C ASN A 557 39.43 8.34 -32.81
N VAL A 558 40.68 8.25 -32.42
CA VAL A 558 41.83 8.57 -33.25
C VAL A 558 42.89 7.46 -33.20
N ALA A 559 43.70 7.35 -34.23
CA ALA A 559 44.74 6.30 -34.31
C ALA A 559 45.87 6.53 -33.30
N VAL A 560 46.22 7.79 -33.01
CA VAL A 560 47.25 8.19 -32.06
C VAL A 560 46.64 9.15 -31.06
N GLN A 561 46.82 8.89 -29.76
CA GLN A 561 46.25 9.71 -28.68
C GLN A 561 47.18 10.92 -28.37
N ASP A 562 47.53 11.70 -29.43
CA ASP A 562 48.27 12.96 -29.31
C ASP A 562 47.35 14.18 -29.47
N GLU A 563 47.83 15.34 -29.08
CA GLU A 563 47.05 16.58 -29.07
C GLU A 563 46.51 16.95 -30.46
N ALA A 564 47.31 16.80 -31.49
CA ALA A 564 46.93 17.18 -32.85
C ALA A 564 45.87 16.29 -33.44
N SER A 565 45.95 14.97 -33.22
CA SER A 565 44.95 14.01 -33.69
C SER A 565 43.63 14.14 -32.91
N ILE A 566 43.67 14.35 -31.63
CA ILE A 566 42.47 14.50 -30.76
C ILE A 566 41.74 15.80 -31.09
N GLU A 567 42.46 16.89 -31.40
CA GLU A 567 41.89 18.16 -31.82
C GLU A 567 40.90 18.01 -33.03
N GLU A 568 41.16 17.05 -33.95
CA GLU A 568 40.34 16.86 -35.13
C GLU A 568 38.96 16.21 -34.83
N VAL A 569 38.75 15.63 -33.64
CA VAL A 569 37.48 14.97 -33.26
C VAL A 569 36.72 15.76 -32.18
N ILE A 570 37.25 16.90 -31.78
CA ILE A 570 36.65 17.80 -30.76
C ILE A 570 36.32 19.12 -31.44
N VAL A 571 35.12 19.66 -31.14
CA VAL A 571 34.72 21.01 -31.52
C VAL A 571 34.67 21.88 -30.27
N HIS A 572 35.47 22.96 -30.24
CA HIS A 572 35.55 23.85 -29.11
C HIS A 572 36.04 25.26 -29.49
N LYS A 573 36.70 25.98 -28.59
CA LYS A 573 37.16 27.35 -28.78
C LYS A 573 38.05 27.55 -30.00
N ASN A 574 38.82 26.56 -30.39
CA ASN A 574 39.69 26.66 -31.57
C ASN A 574 38.92 26.73 -32.89
N ASP A 575 37.72 26.09 -32.95
CA ASP A 575 36.81 26.13 -34.08
C ASP A 575 35.91 27.36 -34.08
N ASN A 576 35.53 27.79 -32.88
CA ASN A 576 34.64 28.96 -32.69
C ASN A 576 35.00 29.68 -31.41
N SER A 577 35.46 30.93 -31.52
CA SER A 577 35.94 31.75 -30.38
C SER A 577 34.87 32.04 -29.33
N SER A 578 33.58 31.77 -29.59
CA SER A 578 32.50 31.91 -28.63
C SER A 578 32.33 30.67 -27.72
N TYR A 579 33.02 29.58 -28.03
CA TYR A 579 32.97 28.35 -27.25
C TYR A 579 34.04 28.35 -26.15
N GLY A 580 33.83 27.57 -25.09
CA GLY A 580 34.82 27.32 -24.05
C GLY A 580 35.92 26.37 -24.50
N THR A 581 37.02 26.36 -23.80
CA THR A 581 38.16 25.49 -24.06
C THR A 581 37.85 24.07 -23.57
N VAL A 582 38.33 23.07 -24.29
CA VAL A 582 38.34 21.68 -23.84
C VAL A 582 39.77 21.29 -23.42
N THR A 583 39.96 20.96 -22.18
CA THR A 583 41.24 20.45 -21.62
C THR A 583 41.24 18.93 -21.71
N PHE A 584 41.81 18.35 -22.78
CA PHE A 584 41.74 16.92 -23.06
C PHE A 584 43.07 16.18 -22.87
N MET A 585 44.18 16.90 -22.74
CA MET A 585 45.50 16.28 -22.46
C MET A 585 45.79 16.26 -20.96
N PRO A 586 46.48 15.20 -20.46
CA PRO A 586 46.82 13.98 -21.16
C PRO A 586 45.62 13.10 -21.44
N ALA A 587 45.62 12.42 -22.59
CA ALA A 587 44.68 11.37 -22.91
C ALA A 587 44.99 10.08 -22.14
N ALA A 588 44.09 9.09 -22.20
CA ALA A 588 44.37 7.75 -21.69
C ALA A 588 45.56 7.11 -22.43
N LYS A 589 46.35 6.29 -21.73
CA LYS A 589 47.48 5.59 -22.31
C LYS A 589 47.08 4.35 -23.07
#